data_9f7f7d42c1a8b659cad53f4cc6ba0a1a
#
_entry.id   9f7f7d42c1a8b659cad53f4cc6ba0a1a
#
_cell.length_a   1.000
_cell.length_b   1.000
_cell.length_c   1.000
_cell.angle_alpha   90.00
_cell.angle_beta   90.00
_cell.angle_gamma   90.00
#
_symmetry.space_group_name_H-M   'P 1'
#
loop_
_entity.id
_entity.type
_entity.pdbx_description
1 polymer ?
#
loop_
_entity_poly.entity_id
_entity_poly.type
_entity_poly.pdbx_seq_one_letter_code
_entity_poly.pdbx_strand_id
1 'polypeptide(L)'
;MRSAKDGCSPQGQCGCCTVWVDGSPRVACVTPVRRLAGREVTTLDGLPADVLDRWAAALVGCGGSQCGFCTPGIVMRLAALDPDPDPGASAERIGRALLAHLCRCTGWQTIEEAAQRALGGDPVGSDEPRPELRDLDRAGDRAVLEGGVSQRVGPSVALGRAGFADDTGPIGALVAVPDADGGYAVAGSVRAARALAGKVQGRSTGLPLLYPVDLPPGPFDLTLRTTYVEPAYVEPDASWCVPGGEPASPCANGGAFGGKVHSPVAGDARRLADQYGRPVRVLWSREDVVRRGPKRPPVAGGVDAGGSGVLRVAVPPDGTADAAWPDVAAAVAAVAPGITLDPVLQPGPAVAFDLRGAVWVEAAVLAACASLAGTGPGGPRTNLPVAIRAPGGGWAEARCCPDGSIDVTVEAGPVLDEIVLRSYCIGATHQALGWVRSEGIAVDAGGEPRDLTLRSFGILAARAMPPVTVRILPGAPASRPVNGSDAVFAAVAAAAWLADGLVGAWPTGRSGDRGLVPGPPPVG
;
A
#
# COMPACT_ATOMS: atom_id res chain seq x y z
N MET A 1 -13.55 11.32 19.44
CA MET A 1 -12.71 11.82 18.35
C MET A 1 -12.34 10.62 17.49
N ARG A 2 -12.93 10.49 16.30
CA ARG A 2 -12.69 9.34 15.40
C ARG A 2 -11.90 9.71 14.14
N SER A 3 -11.71 11.01 13.89
CA SER A 3 -10.98 11.51 12.72
C SER A 3 -9.46 11.41 12.86
N ALA A 4 -8.90 11.54 14.06
CA ALA A 4 -7.48 11.32 14.28
C ALA A 4 -7.18 9.81 14.37
N LYS A 5 -6.43 9.26 13.42
CA LYS A 5 -6.16 7.83 13.28
C LYS A 5 -4.78 7.43 13.82
N ASP A 6 -4.66 6.24 14.40
CA ASP A 6 -3.38 5.68 14.88
C ASP A 6 -2.82 4.65 13.89
N GLY A 7 -2.11 5.11 12.87
CA GLY A 7 -1.54 4.23 11.84
C GLY A 7 -0.14 3.69 12.16
N CYS A 8 0.65 4.39 12.95
CA CYS A 8 2.03 4.00 13.26
C CYS A 8 2.29 3.66 14.75
N SER A 9 1.32 3.71 15.61
CA SER A 9 1.19 3.13 16.96
C SER A 9 2.22 3.50 18.05
N PRO A 10 2.43 4.71 18.43
CA PRO A 10 2.70 6.01 17.83
C PRO A 10 4.21 6.19 17.53
N GLN A 11 4.58 6.28 16.27
CA GLN A 11 5.98 6.47 15.85
C GLN A 11 6.24 7.88 15.28
N GLY A 12 5.21 8.72 15.10
CA GLY A 12 5.34 10.05 14.52
C GLY A 12 5.61 10.06 13.01
N GLN A 13 5.27 9.01 12.27
CA GLN A 13 5.74 8.79 10.90
C GLN A 13 4.66 8.79 9.83
N CYS A 14 3.40 8.48 10.17
CA CYS A 14 2.32 8.31 9.18
C CYS A 14 1.45 9.55 8.99
N GLY A 15 1.47 10.52 9.92
CA GLY A 15 0.68 11.73 9.86
C GLY A 15 -0.83 11.57 10.04
N CYS A 16 -1.37 10.34 10.15
CA CYS A 16 -2.82 10.08 10.21
C CYS A 16 -3.50 10.71 11.45
N CYS A 17 -2.74 10.99 12.51
CA CYS A 17 -3.21 11.61 13.73
C CYS A 17 -2.99 13.14 13.77
N THR A 18 -2.79 13.79 12.63
CA THR A 18 -2.59 15.25 12.59
C THR A 18 -3.83 15.98 13.08
N VAL A 19 -3.62 16.94 13.98
CA VAL A 19 -4.60 17.90 14.52
C VAL A 19 -4.04 19.30 14.43
N TRP A 20 -4.87 20.34 14.59
CA TRP A 20 -4.36 21.69 14.80
C TRP A 20 -4.21 21.99 16.28
N VAL A 21 -3.16 22.69 16.63
CA VAL A 21 -2.94 23.29 17.95
C VAL A 21 -2.73 24.77 17.72
N ASP A 22 -3.67 25.59 18.18
CA ASP A 22 -3.76 27.03 17.89
C ASP A 22 -3.61 27.31 16.38
N GLY A 23 -4.40 26.61 15.56
CA GLY A 23 -4.40 26.75 14.10
C GLY A 23 -3.19 26.12 13.36
N SER A 24 -2.18 25.61 14.08
CA SER A 24 -1.00 25.02 13.47
C SER A 24 -1.05 23.49 13.46
N PRO A 25 -0.78 22.80 12.33
CA PRO A 25 -0.83 21.35 12.25
C PRO A 25 0.29 20.68 13.06
N ARG A 26 -0.09 19.69 13.86
CA ARG A 26 0.78 18.89 14.73
C ARG A 26 0.42 17.41 14.63
N VAL A 27 1.42 16.55 14.61
CA VAL A 27 1.23 15.09 14.70
C VAL A 27 0.96 14.76 16.17
N ALA A 28 -0.29 14.40 16.50
CA ALA A 28 -0.75 14.26 17.89
C ALA A 28 -0.01 13.20 18.67
N CYS A 29 0.33 12.05 18.06
CA CYS A 29 0.96 10.93 18.76
C CYS A 29 2.35 11.24 19.35
N VAL A 30 3.03 12.27 18.86
CA VAL A 30 4.35 12.73 19.37
C VAL A 30 4.29 14.13 19.96
N THR A 31 3.08 14.67 20.17
CA THR A 31 2.85 15.96 20.83
C THR A 31 2.51 15.73 22.31
N PRO A 32 3.39 16.05 23.26
CA PRO A 32 3.13 15.81 24.68
C PRO A 32 1.93 16.62 25.18
N VAL A 33 0.96 15.95 25.82
CA VAL A 33 -0.27 16.59 26.36
C VAL A 33 0.03 17.78 27.28
N ARG A 34 1.12 17.74 28.07
CA ARG A 34 1.53 18.85 28.95
C ARG A 34 1.79 20.16 28.20
N ARG A 35 2.07 20.09 26.88
CA ARG A 35 2.28 21.27 26.02
C ARG A 35 0.97 21.84 25.47
N LEU A 36 -0.16 21.19 25.75
CA LEU A 36 -1.48 21.59 25.25
C LEU A 36 -2.30 22.33 26.31
N ALA A 37 -1.80 22.47 27.53
CA ALA A 37 -2.48 23.21 28.60
C ALA A 37 -2.75 24.67 28.17
N GLY A 38 -4.01 25.10 28.18
CA GLY A 38 -4.44 26.44 27.76
C GLY A 38 -4.42 26.67 26.23
N ARG A 39 -4.19 25.64 25.42
CA ARG A 39 -4.19 25.75 23.95
C ARG A 39 -5.44 25.14 23.35
N GLU A 40 -5.87 25.68 22.22
CA GLU A 40 -6.97 25.13 21.45
C GLU A 40 -6.49 23.93 20.61
N VAL A 41 -7.26 22.84 20.64
CA VAL A 41 -6.98 21.64 19.81
C VAL A 41 -8.18 21.38 18.91
N THR A 42 -7.97 21.51 17.60
CA THR A 42 -8.99 21.26 16.58
C THR A 42 -8.68 19.97 15.83
N THR A 43 -9.64 19.06 15.74
CA THR A 43 -9.59 17.87 14.89
C THR A 43 -10.33 18.12 13.58
N LEU A 44 -10.27 17.19 12.62
CA LEU A 44 -11.03 17.32 11.37
C LEU A 44 -12.52 17.57 11.61
N ASP A 45 -13.12 16.91 12.62
CA ASP A 45 -14.53 17.08 12.96
C ASP A 45 -14.85 18.50 13.49
N GLY A 46 -13.86 19.28 13.87
CA GLY A 46 -13.99 20.67 14.34
C GLY A 46 -13.75 21.74 13.27
N LEU A 47 -13.45 21.35 12.03
CA LEU A 47 -13.34 22.31 10.93
C LEU A 47 -14.72 22.80 10.48
N PRO A 48 -14.84 24.02 9.92
CA PRO A 48 -16.07 24.52 9.33
C PRO A 48 -16.64 23.57 8.26
N ALA A 49 -17.97 23.49 8.17
CA ALA A 49 -18.64 22.56 7.27
C ALA A 49 -18.29 22.80 5.79
N ASP A 50 -18.19 24.06 5.37
CA ASP A 50 -17.79 24.43 4.01
C ASP A 50 -16.36 24.00 3.67
N VAL A 51 -15.45 24.01 4.64
CA VAL A 51 -14.08 23.49 4.48
C VAL A 51 -14.11 21.98 4.31
N LEU A 52 -14.88 21.26 5.15
CA LEU A 52 -15.04 19.82 5.05
C LEU A 52 -15.62 19.40 3.70
N ASP A 53 -16.69 20.07 3.27
CA ASP A 53 -17.38 19.78 2.00
C ASP A 53 -16.45 20.02 0.81
N ARG A 54 -15.71 21.12 0.81
CA ARG A 54 -14.73 21.46 -0.24
C ARG A 54 -13.63 20.38 -0.34
N TRP A 55 -13.03 19.98 0.78
CA TRP A 55 -12.00 18.93 0.79
C TRP A 55 -12.56 17.57 0.39
N ALA A 56 -13.75 17.22 0.88
CA ALA A 56 -14.40 15.96 0.52
C ALA A 56 -14.71 15.90 -0.98
N ALA A 57 -15.28 16.99 -1.54
CA ALA A 57 -15.57 17.08 -2.97
C ALA A 57 -14.29 16.97 -3.82
N ALA A 58 -13.22 17.68 -3.44
CA ALA A 58 -11.94 17.61 -4.14
C ALA A 58 -11.33 16.21 -4.11
N LEU A 59 -11.27 15.56 -2.94
CA LEU A 59 -10.75 14.20 -2.80
C LEU A 59 -11.57 13.17 -3.57
N VAL A 60 -12.90 13.26 -3.53
CA VAL A 60 -13.78 12.38 -4.31
C VAL A 60 -13.62 12.65 -5.80
N GLY A 61 -13.58 13.91 -6.22
CA GLY A 61 -13.47 14.32 -7.62
C GLY A 61 -12.15 13.93 -8.29
N CYS A 62 -11.04 13.93 -7.57
CA CYS A 62 -9.72 13.56 -8.09
C CYS A 62 -9.34 12.10 -7.80
N GLY A 63 -10.15 11.32 -7.07
CA GLY A 63 -9.75 9.99 -6.60
C GLY A 63 -8.64 10.01 -5.54
N GLY A 64 -8.49 11.12 -4.81
CA GLY A 64 -7.48 11.32 -3.76
C GLY A 64 -7.79 10.57 -2.45
N SER A 65 -8.90 9.83 -2.39
CA SER A 65 -9.26 8.97 -1.27
C SER A 65 -9.68 7.60 -1.79
N GLN A 66 -8.98 6.54 -1.38
CA GLN A 66 -9.39 5.16 -1.59
C GLN A 66 -9.92 4.58 -0.28
N CYS A 67 -9.10 3.98 0.59
CA CYS A 67 -9.57 3.46 1.87
C CYS A 67 -9.97 4.55 2.88
N GLY A 68 -9.49 5.78 2.75
CA GLY A 68 -9.86 6.92 3.59
C GLY A 68 -9.17 6.97 4.96
N PHE A 69 -8.26 6.05 5.29
CA PHE A 69 -7.64 6.02 6.62
C PHE A 69 -6.66 7.18 6.85
N CYS A 70 -5.83 7.50 5.88
CA CYS A 70 -4.83 8.56 5.99
C CYS A 70 -5.41 9.98 5.73
N THR A 71 -6.56 10.08 5.04
CA THR A 71 -7.09 11.35 4.54
C THR A 71 -7.42 12.37 5.62
N PRO A 72 -7.95 12.03 6.81
CA PRO A 72 -8.17 13.03 7.87
C PRO A 72 -6.89 13.78 8.26
N GLY A 73 -5.80 13.06 8.46
CA GLY A 73 -4.52 13.67 8.80
C GLY A 73 -3.93 14.50 7.66
N ILE A 74 -4.11 14.05 6.42
CA ILE A 74 -3.68 14.76 5.22
C ILE A 74 -4.46 16.05 5.05
N VAL A 75 -5.79 16.02 5.18
CA VAL A 75 -6.64 17.23 5.14
C VAL A 75 -6.23 18.22 6.22
N MET A 76 -6.07 17.77 7.48
CA MET A 76 -5.63 18.64 8.58
C MET A 76 -4.25 19.28 8.31
N ARG A 77 -3.38 18.61 7.59
CA ARG A 77 -2.07 19.16 7.22
C ARG A 77 -2.19 20.18 6.10
N LEU A 78 -2.94 19.87 5.05
CA LEU A 78 -3.00 20.65 3.83
C LEU A 78 -3.97 21.84 3.95
N ALA A 79 -5.05 21.72 4.72
CA ALA A 79 -5.98 22.82 4.98
C ALA A 79 -5.37 23.98 5.81
N ALA A 80 -4.19 23.78 6.37
CA ALA A 80 -3.41 24.84 7.02
C ALA A 80 -2.47 25.58 6.05
N LEU A 81 -2.48 25.25 4.77
CA LEU A 81 -1.72 25.97 3.75
C LEU A 81 -2.55 27.14 3.22
N ASP A 82 -1.90 28.28 3.02
CA ASP A 82 -2.52 29.39 2.31
C ASP A 82 -2.66 29.07 0.82
N PRO A 83 -3.72 29.54 0.15
CA PRO A 83 -3.83 29.48 -1.30
C PRO A 83 -2.61 30.12 -1.97
N ASP A 84 -2.15 29.53 -3.06
CA ASP A 84 -1.05 30.03 -3.86
C ASP A 84 -1.49 30.04 -5.34
N PRO A 85 -1.43 31.21 -6.01
CA PRO A 85 -1.84 31.31 -7.40
C PRO A 85 -0.86 30.66 -8.39
N ASP A 86 0.37 30.36 -7.97
CA ASP A 86 1.36 29.63 -8.79
C ASP A 86 1.20 28.11 -8.59
N PRO A 87 0.72 27.34 -9.61
CA PRO A 87 0.55 25.92 -9.52
C PRO A 87 1.85 25.15 -9.22
N GLY A 88 2.98 25.61 -9.75
CA GLY A 88 4.29 24.98 -9.52
C GLY A 88 4.76 25.15 -8.07
N ALA A 89 4.68 26.37 -7.53
CA ALA A 89 5.00 26.65 -6.15
C ALA A 89 4.02 25.91 -5.21
N SER A 90 2.74 25.82 -5.59
CA SER A 90 1.71 25.08 -4.87
C SER A 90 2.05 23.59 -4.76
N ALA A 91 2.44 22.93 -5.86
CA ALA A 91 2.82 21.51 -5.86
C ALA A 91 4.03 21.24 -4.95
N GLU A 92 5.05 22.08 -5.00
CA GLU A 92 6.24 21.93 -4.13
C GLU A 92 5.88 22.10 -2.64
N ARG A 93 5.01 23.07 -2.31
CA ARG A 93 4.54 23.29 -0.93
C ARG A 93 3.71 22.12 -0.41
N ILE A 94 2.82 21.55 -1.25
CA ILE A 94 2.03 20.36 -0.93
C ILE A 94 2.96 19.18 -0.65
N GLY A 95 3.91 18.90 -1.54
CA GLY A 95 4.86 17.81 -1.37
C GLY A 95 5.72 17.96 -0.10
N ARG A 96 6.17 19.18 0.24
CA ARG A 96 6.87 19.46 1.51
C ARG A 96 5.96 19.26 2.73
N ALA A 97 4.72 19.66 2.66
CA ALA A 97 3.77 19.50 3.75
C ALA A 97 3.51 18.01 4.06
N LEU A 98 3.56 17.15 3.05
CA LEU A 98 3.29 15.71 3.15
C LEU A 98 4.49 14.85 3.60
N LEU A 99 5.67 15.43 3.87
CA LEU A 99 6.88 14.68 4.26
C LEU A 99 6.71 13.79 5.51
N ALA A 100 5.82 14.14 6.43
CA ALA A 100 5.52 13.36 7.62
C ALA A 100 4.21 12.57 7.49
N HIS A 101 3.71 12.38 6.25
CA HIS A 101 2.47 11.66 5.98
C HIS A 101 2.76 10.42 5.14
N LEU A 102 1.88 9.43 5.25
CA LEU A 102 1.93 8.19 4.50
C LEU A 102 0.56 7.86 3.93
N CYS A 103 0.55 7.54 2.63
CA CYS A 103 -0.56 6.89 1.95
C CYS A 103 -0.04 5.68 1.18
N ARG A 104 -0.70 4.53 1.30
CA ARG A 104 -0.32 3.31 0.57
C ARG A 104 -1.14 3.11 -0.70
N CYS A 105 -2.30 3.77 -0.80
CA CYS A 105 -3.31 3.45 -1.80
C CYS A 105 -3.20 4.29 -3.07
N THR A 106 -3.12 5.63 -2.94
CA THR A 106 -3.39 6.58 -4.02
C THR A 106 -2.20 6.94 -4.88
N GLY A 107 -0.97 6.64 -4.43
CA GLY A 107 0.25 7.05 -5.14
C GLY A 107 0.50 8.56 -5.14
N TRP A 108 -0.14 9.30 -4.24
CA TRP A 108 0.05 10.73 -3.96
C TRP A 108 -0.50 11.70 -4.99
N GLN A 109 -0.29 11.49 -6.29
CA GLN A 109 -0.65 12.44 -7.35
C GLN A 109 -2.11 12.88 -7.27
N THR A 110 -3.05 11.95 -7.05
CA THR A 110 -4.48 12.29 -6.91
C THR A 110 -4.79 13.06 -5.63
N ILE A 111 -3.98 12.92 -4.58
CA ILE A 111 -4.06 13.75 -3.36
C ILE A 111 -3.55 15.16 -3.63
N GLU A 112 -2.47 15.30 -4.40
CA GLU A 112 -1.89 16.59 -4.79
C GLU A 112 -2.85 17.37 -5.70
N GLU A 113 -3.47 16.71 -6.68
CA GLU A 113 -4.53 17.27 -7.53
C GLU A 113 -5.73 17.74 -6.71
N ALA A 114 -6.18 16.91 -5.74
CA ALA A 114 -7.27 17.29 -4.83
C ALA A 114 -6.91 18.49 -3.94
N ALA A 115 -5.67 18.54 -3.47
CA ALA A 115 -5.19 19.65 -2.65
C ALA A 115 -5.14 20.96 -3.45
N GLN A 116 -4.63 20.93 -4.68
CA GLN A 116 -4.63 22.10 -5.55
C GLN A 116 -6.04 22.62 -5.77
N ARG A 117 -7.00 21.74 -6.09
CA ARG A 117 -8.41 22.10 -6.26
C ARG A 117 -9.02 22.69 -4.98
N ALA A 118 -8.77 22.07 -3.82
CA ALA A 118 -9.32 22.53 -2.55
C ALA A 118 -8.73 23.87 -2.08
N LEU A 119 -7.51 24.21 -2.49
CA LEU A 119 -6.84 25.47 -2.19
C LEU A 119 -7.16 26.60 -3.20
N GLY A 120 -8.07 26.35 -4.16
CA GLY A 120 -8.54 27.36 -5.12
C GLY A 120 -7.76 27.42 -6.44
N GLY A 121 -6.91 26.43 -6.72
CA GLY A 121 -6.29 26.24 -8.01
C GLY A 121 -7.16 25.37 -8.93
N ASP A 122 -7.26 25.72 -10.22
CA ASP A 122 -7.76 24.76 -11.20
C ASP A 122 -6.65 23.77 -11.53
N PRO A 123 -6.88 22.44 -11.44
CA PRO A 123 -5.89 21.48 -11.89
C PRO A 123 -5.62 21.67 -13.38
N VAL A 124 -4.37 21.57 -13.77
CA VAL A 124 -3.95 21.63 -15.18
C VAL A 124 -4.65 20.49 -15.93
N GLY A 125 -5.61 20.82 -16.83
CA GLY A 125 -6.30 19.86 -17.68
C GLY A 125 -7.76 19.57 -17.29
N SER A 126 -8.54 20.57 -16.88
CA SER A 126 -9.92 20.40 -16.37
C SER A 126 -11.01 20.20 -17.44
N ASP A 127 -10.86 19.18 -18.29
CA ASP A 127 -12.01 18.57 -19.02
C ASP A 127 -12.69 17.47 -18.17
N GLU A 128 -12.54 17.52 -16.84
CA GLU A 128 -12.99 16.47 -15.94
C GLU A 128 -14.50 16.49 -15.63
N PRO A 129 -15.12 15.29 -15.49
CA PRO A 129 -16.54 15.15 -15.16
C PRO A 129 -16.86 15.88 -13.84
N ARG A 130 -17.96 16.63 -13.84
CA ARG A 130 -18.46 17.31 -12.63
C ARG A 130 -18.80 16.27 -11.57
N PRO A 131 -18.27 16.38 -10.31
CA PRO A 131 -18.52 15.43 -9.23
C PRO A 131 -20.00 15.17 -8.94
N GLU A 132 -20.85 16.16 -9.21
CA GLU A 132 -22.29 16.14 -8.91
C GLU A 132 -23.08 15.15 -9.78
N LEU A 133 -22.51 14.70 -10.91
CA LEU A 133 -23.15 13.76 -11.82
C LEU A 133 -22.56 12.35 -11.75
N ARG A 134 -21.63 12.12 -10.82
CA ARG A 134 -20.92 10.85 -10.68
C ARG A 134 -21.75 9.80 -9.94
N ASP A 135 -21.86 8.61 -10.50
CA ASP A 135 -22.48 7.46 -9.85
C ASP A 135 -21.50 6.84 -8.84
N LEU A 136 -21.70 7.16 -7.55
CA LEU A 136 -20.81 6.70 -6.47
C LEU A 136 -20.97 5.20 -6.16
N ASP A 137 -22.09 4.56 -6.51
CA ASP A 137 -22.26 3.13 -6.33
C ASP A 137 -21.41 2.39 -7.38
N ARG A 138 -21.45 2.80 -8.65
CA ARG A 138 -20.56 2.27 -9.69
C ARG A 138 -19.08 2.54 -9.39
N ALA A 139 -18.77 3.69 -8.81
CA ALA A 139 -17.43 3.99 -8.32
C ALA A 139 -17.01 3.01 -7.22
N GLY A 140 -17.92 2.67 -6.30
CA GLY A 140 -17.74 1.63 -5.29
C GLY A 140 -17.48 0.26 -5.89
N ASP A 141 -18.29 -0.15 -6.89
CA ASP A 141 -18.10 -1.42 -7.61
C ASP A 141 -16.70 -1.50 -8.25
N ARG A 142 -16.25 -0.40 -8.88
CA ARG A 142 -14.89 -0.33 -9.43
C ARG A 142 -13.84 -0.46 -8.33
N ALA A 143 -14.02 0.21 -7.20
CA ALA A 143 -13.09 0.15 -6.08
C ALA A 143 -13.01 -1.26 -5.46
N VAL A 144 -14.12 -2.00 -5.40
CA VAL A 144 -14.14 -3.42 -4.97
C VAL A 144 -13.31 -4.29 -5.91
N LEU A 145 -13.47 -4.12 -7.23
CA LEU A 145 -12.69 -4.87 -8.23
C LEU A 145 -11.18 -4.61 -8.09
N GLU A 146 -10.80 -3.34 -7.91
CA GLU A 146 -9.39 -2.95 -7.81
C GLU A 146 -8.76 -3.29 -6.46
N GLY A 147 -9.51 -3.19 -5.38
CA GLY A 147 -9.04 -3.41 -4.00
C GLY A 147 -9.18 -4.84 -3.50
N GLY A 148 -9.98 -5.68 -4.16
CA GLY A 148 -10.23 -7.07 -3.78
C GLY A 148 -11.08 -7.28 -2.52
N VAL A 149 -11.61 -6.20 -1.93
CA VAL A 149 -12.44 -6.24 -0.71
C VAL A 149 -13.55 -5.19 -0.80
N SER A 150 -14.55 -5.30 0.09
CA SER A 150 -15.63 -4.32 0.18
C SER A 150 -15.09 -2.90 0.32
N GLN A 151 -15.52 -2.02 -0.57
CA GLN A 151 -15.03 -0.65 -0.67
C GLN A 151 -16.18 0.29 -1.04
N ARG A 152 -16.24 1.44 -0.39
CA ARG A 152 -17.16 2.53 -0.72
C ARG A 152 -16.38 3.75 -1.22
N VAL A 153 -17.01 4.53 -2.07
CA VAL A 153 -16.49 5.83 -2.54
C VAL A 153 -17.46 6.92 -2.11
N GLY A 154 -16.96 8.03 -1.60
CA GLY A 154 -17.80 9.16 -1.25
C GLY A 154 -17.23 10.06 -0.17
N PRO A 155 -17.93 11.18 0.13
CA PRO A 155 -17.49 12.19 1.09
C PRO A 155 -17.18 11.63 2.49
N SER A 156 -17.99 10.70 2.99
CA SER A 156 -17.75 10.09 4.30
C SER A 156 -16.43 9.33 4.37
N VAL A 157 -16.06 8.60 3.30
CA VAL A 157 -14.77 7.90 3.19
C VAL A 157 -13.62 8.89 3.13
N ALA A 158 -13.75 9.92 2.29
CA ALA A 158 -12.76 10.98 2.16
C ALA A 158 -12.48 11.70 3.48
N LEU A 159 -13.49 11.83 4.34
CA LEU A 159 -13.37 12.40 5.70
C LEU A 159 -13.03 11.35 6.78
N GLY A 160 -12.58 10.14 6.40
CA GLY A 160 -12.13 9.11 7.31
C GLY A 160 -13.24 8.38 8.09
N ARG A 161 -14.48 8.42 7.59
CA ARG A 161 -15.65 7.75 8.19
C ARG A 161 -16.05 6.51 7.39
N ALA A 162 -15.05 5.71 7.02
CA ALA A 162 -15.24 4.55 6.16
C ALA A 162 -15.78 3.31 6.89
N GLY A 163 -15.92 3.34 8.19
CA GLY A 163 -16.39 2.20 8.98
C GLY A 163 -15.27 1.26 9.43
N PHE A 164 -14.08 1.81 9.68
CA PHE A 164 -12.96 1.05 10.21
C PHE A 164 -13.34 0.31 11.50
N ALA A 165 -12.86 -0.92 11.67
CA ALA A 165 -13.22 -1.75 12.81
C ALA A 165 -12.91 -1.06 14.16
N ASP A 166 -11.77 -0.38 14.28
CA ASP A 166 -11.42 0.35 15.51
C ASP A 166 -12.39 1.52 15.82
N ASP A 167 -12.93 2.17 14.79
CA ASP A 167 -13.86 3.30 14.95
C ASP A 167 -15.28 2.85 15.36
N THR A 168 -15.67 1.64 15.02
CA THR A 168 -17.04 1.13 15.17
C THR A 168 -17.23 0.30 16.42
N GLY A 169 -16.17 0.02 17.16
CA GLY A 169 -16.21 -0.78 18.39
C GLY A 169 -17.17 -0.21 19.45
N PRO A 170 -17.89 -1.06 20.20
CA PRO A 170 -18.82 -0.65 21.25
C PRO A 170 -18.13 0.18 22.33
N ILE A 171 -18.82 1.20 22.82
CA ILE A 171 -18.35 2.00 23.96
C ILE A 171 -18.27 1.11 25.20
N GLY A 172 -17.16 1.17 25.94
CA GLY A 172 -16.93 0.35 27.13
C GLY A 172 -16.51 -1.11 26.85
N ALA A 173 -16.25 -1.45 25.56
CA ALA A 173 -15.62 -2.73 25.25
C ALA A 173 -14.25 -2.87 25.92
N LEU A 174 -13.90 -4.09 26.33
CA LEU A 174 -12.53 -4.40 26.71
C LEU A 174 -11.62 -4.25 25.51
N VAL A 175 -10.35 -3.96 25.77
CA VAL A 175 -9.30 -3.85 24.76
C VAL A 175 -8.29 -4.96 24.96
N ALA A 176 -8.03 -5.73 23.93
CA ALA A 176 -7.03 -6.77 23.85
C ALA A 176 -5.91 -6.33 22.90
N VAL A 177 -4.66 -6.37 23.38
CA VAL A 177 -3.46 -6.14 22.56
C VAL A 177 -2.54 -7.35 22.67
N PRO A 178 -1.78 -7.72 21.62
CA PRO A 178 -0.85 -8.83 21.68
C PRO A 178 0.16 -8.69 22.81
N ASP A 179 0.48 -9.77 23.49
CA ASP A 179 1.52 -9.86 24.51
C ASP A 179 2.78 -10.58 23.99
N ALA A 180 3.79 -10.69 24.84
CA ALA A 180 5.06 -11.33 24.50
C ALA A 180 4.96 -12.86 24.37
N ASP A 181 3.96 -13.47 25.00
CA ASP A 181 3.79 -14.93 25.08
C ASP A 181 2.91 -15.48 23.95
N GLY A 182 2.54 -14.65 22.98
CA GLY A 182 1.70 -15.03 21.84
C GLY A 182 0.20 -14.95 22.10
N GLY A 183 -0.21 -14.53 23.29
CA GLY A 183 -1.58 -14.28 23.72
C GLY A 183 -1.99 -12.81 23.60
N TYR A 184 -2.93 -12.42 24.49
CA TYR A 184 -3.47 -11.07 24.57
C TYR A 184 -3.55 -10.57 25.99
N ALA A 185 -3.00 -9.39 26.25
CA ALA A 185 -3.29 -8.62 27.46
C ALA A 185 -4.62 -7.88 27.30
N VAL A 186 -5.58 -8.13 28.19
CA VAL A 186 -6.94 -7.58 28.12
C VAL A 186 -7.20 -6.64 29.28
N ALA A 187 -7.68 -5.42 28.98
CA ALA A 187 -7.99 -4.40 29.99
C ALA A 187 -9.13 -3.47 29.54
N GLY A 188 -9.57 -2.58 30.44
CA GLY A 188 -10.63 -1.61 30.15
C GLY A 188 -10.23 -0.45 29.22
N SER A 189 -8.98 -0.34 28.82
CA SER A 189 -8.49 0.72 27.92
C SER A 189 -7.21 0.28 27.17
N VAL A 190 -6.93 0.90 26.03
CA VAL A 190 -5.69 0.67 25.26
C VAL A 190 -4.46 0.93 26.12
N ARG A 191 -4.46 2.01 26.95
CA ARG A 191 -3.36 2.34 27.83
C ARG A 191 -3.09 1.22 28.85
N ALA A 192 -4.13 0.71 29.50
CA ALA A 192 -4.01 -0.34 30.50
C ALA A 192 -3.58 -1.67 29.87
N ALA A 193 -4.15 -2.05 28.72
CA ALA A 193 -3.79 -3.26 27.99
C ALA A 193 -2.30 -3.21 27.54
N ARG A 194 -1.86 -2.08 26.96
CA ARG A 194 -0.44 -1.89 26.59
C ARG A 194 0.51 -1.86 27.78
N ALA A 195 0.06 -1.42 28.96
CA ALA A 195 0.87 -1.46 30.18
C ALA A 195 1.07 -2.89 30.70
N LEU A 196 0.07 -3.76 30.51
CA LEU A 196 0.14 -5.18 30.86
C LEU A 196 0.98 -5.98 29.84
N ALA A 197 0.77 -5.75 28.55
CA ALA A 197 1.47 -6.47 27.48
C ALA A 197 2.97 -6.12 27.38
N GLY A 198 3.35 -4.91 27.79
CA GLY A 198 4.65 -4.34 27.43
C GLY A 198 4.71 -3.95 25.95
N LYS A 199 4.86 -2.67 25.65
CA LYS A 199 4.91 -2.22 24.26
C LYS A 199 6.25 -2.53 23.62
N VAL A 200 6.25 -3.23 22.49
CA VAL A 200 7.42 -3.31 21.59
C VAL A 200 7.65 -1.92 21.00
N GLN A 201 8.88 -1.44 21.04
CA GLN A 201 9.23 -0.14 20.49
C GLN A 201 9.46 -0.24 18.98
N GLY A 202 8.93 0.72 18.24
CA GLY A 202 9.28 0.90 16.83
C GLY A 202 10.78 1.17 16.68
N ARG A 203 11.42 0.40 15.83
CA ARG A 203 12.86 0.53 15.56
C ARG A 203 13.15 0.27 14.08
N SER A 204 14.24 0.84 13.62
CA SER A 204 14.94 0.42 12.41
C SER A 204 16.25 -0.26 12.79
N THR A 205 16.80 -1.04 11.90
CA THR A 205 18.06 -1.76 12.13
C THR A 205 19.09 -1.42 11.07
N GLY A 206 20.38 -1.62 11.39
CA GLY A 206 21.50 -1.59 10.45
C GLY A 206 21.73 -2.92 9.72
N LEU A 207 20.93 -3.97 9.96
CA LEU A 207 21.09 -5.24 9.28
C LEU A 207 20.82 -5.09 7.77
N PRO A 208 21.59 -5.77 6.89
CA PRO A 208 21.32 -5.82 5.47
C PRO A 208 19.99 -6.52 5.19
N LEU A 209 19.43 -6.28 4.00
CA LEU A 209 18.34 -7.11 3.49
C LEU A 209 18.88 -8.50 3.17
N LEU A 210 18.14 -9.53 3.55
CA LEU A 210 18.47 -10.91 3.20
C LEU A 210 17.68 -11.33 1.95
N TYR A 211 18.31 -12.12 1.12
CA TYR A 211 17.73 -12.81 -0.04
C TYR A 211 17.73 -14.30 0.27
N PRO A 212 16.73 -14.81 1.00
CA PRO A 212 16.81 -16.13 1.64
C PRO A 212 16.66 -17.29 0.66
N VAL A 213 16.23 -17.03 -0.57
CA VAL A 213 16.09 -18.04 -1.61
C VAL A 213 17.28 -17.95 -2.56
N ASP A 214 17.99 -19.06 -2.75
CA ASP A 214 19.08 -19.14 -3.72
C ASP A 214 18.55 -19.26 -5.14
N LEU A 215 19.30 -18.69 -6.10
CA LEU A 215 19.01 -18.84 -7.51
C LEU A 215 18.93 -20.31 -7.91
N PRO A 216 18.02 -20.69 -8.83
CA PRO A 216 18.00 -22.03 -9.36
C PRO A 216 19.32 -22.35 -10.08
N PRO A 217 19.80 -23.61 -10.05
CA PRO A 217 20.98 -24.01 -10.80
C PRO A 217 20.70 -24.00 -12.31
N GLY A 218 21.64 -23.49 -13.09
CA GLY A 218 21.58 -23.52 -14.56
C GLY A 218 22.16 -22.25 -15.19
N PRO A 219 22.42 -22.30 -16.50
CA PRO A 219 22.76 -21.12 -17.26
C PRO A 219 21.47 -20.34 -17.61
N PHE A 220 21.28 -19.17 -17.02
CA PHE A 220 20.16 -18.29 -17.31
C PHE A 220 20.68 -16.97 -17.89
N ASP A 221 19.94 -16.42 -18.85
CA ASP A 221 20.23 -15.11 -19.46
C ASP A 221 19.81 -13.96 -18.56
N LEU A 222 18.77 -14.16 -17.74
CA LEU A 222 18.25 -13.17 -16.80
C LEU A 222 17.92 -13.83 -15.46
N THR A 223 18.34 -13.19 -14.36
CA THR A 223 18.06 -13.67 -13.01
C THR A 223 17.52 -12.56 -12.12
N LEU A 224 16.70 -12.93 -11.15
CA LEU A 224 16.13 -12.02 -10.15
C LEU A 224 16.06 -12.70 -8.79
N ARG A 225 16.44 -11.96 -7.73
CA ARG A 225 16.14 -12.33 -6.34
C ARG A 225 15.39 -11.19 -5.65
N THR A 226 14.45 -11.52 -4.77
CA THR A 226 13.73 -10.54 -3.96
C THR A 226 13.90 -10.84 -2.47
N THR A 227 13.65 -9.84 -1.63
CA THR A 227 13.63 -9.95 -0.17
C THR A 227 12.18 -9.99 0.34
N TYR A 228 12.01 -10.15 1.66
CA TYR A 228 10.70 -9.95 2.31
C TYR A 228 10.25 -8.50 2.16
N VAL A 229 8.98 -8.29 1.77
CA VAL A 229 8.37 -6.97 1.64
C VAL A 229 7.13 -6.87 2.52
N GLU A 230 7.07 -5.82 3.31
CA GLU A 230 5.91 -5.50 4.14
C GLU A 230 4.77 -4.95 3.27
N PRO A 231 3.51 -5.43 3.39
CA PRO A 231 2.37 -4.86 2.65
C PRO A 231 2.16 -3.37 2.95
N ALA A 232 2.52 -2.96 4.16
CA ALA A 232 2.59 -1.57 4.59
C ALA A 232 1.27 -0.78 4.52
N TYR A 233 0.13 -1.47 4.61
CA TYR A 233 -1.15 -0.80 4.78
C TYR A 233 -1.14 0.07 6.04
N VAL A 234 -1.76 1.26 5.96
CA VAL A 234 -1.61 2.27 7.02
C VAL A 234 -2.52 1.99 8.22
N GLU A 235 -3.70 1.43 8.00
CA GLU A 235 -4.60 0.98 9.08
C GLU A 235 -4.06 -0.32 9.70
N PRO A 236 -3.64 -0.35 10.99
CA PRO A 236 -3.28 -1.59 11.66
C PRO A 236 -4.46 -2.56 11.76
N ASP A 237 -4.17 -3.84 11.95
CA ASP A 237 -5.19 -4.87 12.11
C ASP A 237 -6.03 -4.61 13.36
N ALA A 238 -7.34 -4.58 13.19
CA ALA A 238 -8.30 -4.37 14.26
C ALA A 238 -9.60 -5.11 13.99
N SER A 239 -10.23 -5.62 15.05
CA SER A 239 -11.58 -6.15 15.00
C SER A 239 -12.23 -5.98 16.38
N TRP A 240 -13.54 -6.16 16.45
CA TRP A 240 -14.27 -6.28 17.70
C TRP A 240 -15.42 -7.28 17.56
N CYS A 241 -15.82 -7.85 18.69
CA CYS A 241 -16.96 -8.75 18.75
C CYS A 241 -17.73 -8.55 20.05
N VAL A 242 -19.02 -8.84 20.04
CA VAL A 242 -19.84 -9.05 21.23
C VAL A 242 -19.96 -10.55 21.49
N PRO A 243 -20.20 -11.01 22.74
CA PRO A 243 -20.38 -12.44 23.01
C PRO A 243 -21.44 -13.08 22.10
N GLY A 244 -21.13 -14.20 21.47
CA GLY A 244 -21.98 -14.90 20.52
C GLY A 244 -22.26 -14.17 19.20
N GLY A 245 -21.67 -12.99 18.98
CA GLY A 245 -21.90 -12.18 17.79
C GLY A 245 -20.95 -12.49 16.63
N GLU A 246 -21.12 -11.78 15.51
CA GLU A 246 -20.18 -11.79 14.39
C GLU A 246 -19.11 -10.71 14.58
N PRO A 247 -17.81 -11.02 14.36
CA PRO A 247 -16.75 -10.06 14.50
C PRO A 247 -16.76 -9.03 13.36
N ALA A 248 -16.34 -7.80 13.66
CA ALA A 248 -16.14 -6.78 12.65
C ALA A 248 -14.99 -7.20 11.71
N SER A 249 -15.17 -6.98 10.40
CA SER A 249 -14.14 -7.29 9.42
C SER A 249 -12.92 -6.38 9.59
N PRO A 250 -11.69 -6.90 9.61
CA PRO A 250 -10.48 -6.09 9.57
C PRO A 250 -10.27 -5.40 8.21
N CYS A 251 -10.96 -5.86 7.15
CA CYS A 251 -10.88 -5.34 5.78
C CYS A 251 -12.04 -4.42 5.44
N ALA A 252 -12.56 -3.64 6.39
CA ALA A 252 -13.81 -2.89 6.24
C ALA A 252 -13.84 -1.94 5.02
N ASN A 253 -12.69 -1.56 4.46
CA ASN A 253 -12.64 -0.59 3.37
C ASN A 253 -11.43 -0.71 2.44
N GLY A 254 -10.77 -1.84 2.41
CA GLY A 254 -9.59 -2.06 1.57
C GLY A 254 -8.32 -1.35 2.05
N GLY A 255 -7.39 -1.13 1.11
CA GLY A 255 -6.08 -0.50 1.37
C GLY A 255 -4.96 -1.47 1.72
N ALA A 256 -5.27 -2.72 2.00
CA ALA A 256 -4.28 -3.75 2.34
C ALA A 256 -3.87 -4.63 1.14
N PHE A 257 -4.62 -4.62 0.05
CA PHE A 257 -4.33 -5.36 -1.18
C PHE A 257 -3.95 -6.83 -0.91
N GLY A 258 -4.79 -7.55 -0.15
CA GLY A 258 -4.57 -8.93 0.27
C GLY A 258 -3.95 -9.09 1.66
N GLY A 259 -3.24 -8.10 2.19
CA GLY A 259 -2.48 -8.22 3.43
C GLY A 259 -3.30 -8.48 4.72
N LYS A 260 -4.62 -8.32 4.67
CA LYS A 260 -5.51 -8.57 5.82
C LYS A 260 -6.47 -9.74 5.62
N VAL A 261 -6.43 -10.44 4.49
CA VAL A 261 -7.39 -11.51 4.16
C VAL A 261 -7.39 -12.60 5.24
N HIS A 262 -6.21 -12.97 5.70
CA HIS A 262 -6.03 -14.00 6.73
C HIS A 262 -5.67 -13.41 8.11
N SER A 263 -6.05 -12.15 8.38
CA SER A 263 -5.79 -11.56 9.69
C SER A 263 -6.56 -12.29 10.80
N PRO A 264 -5.90 -12.77 11.87
CA PRO A 264 -6.55 -13.55 12.92
C PRO A 264 -7.41 -12.69 13.86
N VAL A 265 -7.31 -11.36 13.79
CA VAL A 265 -7.93 -10.45 14.78
C VAL A 265 -9.45 -10.60 14.87
N ALA A 266 -10.12 -11.01 13.80
CA ALA A 266 -11.56 -11.23 13.81
C ALA A 266 -11.93 -12.48 14.65
N GLY A 267 -11.25 -13.60 14.42
CA GLY A 267 -11.42 -14.82 15.21
C GLY A 267 -11.03 -14.62 16.67
N ASP A 268 -9.94 -13.89 16.92
CA ASP A 268 -9.51 -13.57 18.28
C ASP A 268 -10.50 -12.66 19.01
N ALA A 269 -11.09 -11.67 18.32
CA ALA A 269 -12.10 -10.80 18.91
C ALA A 269 -13.34 -11.61 19.35
N ARG A 270 -13.80 -12.57 18.52
CA ARG A 270 -14.90 -13.47 18.87
C ARG A 270 -14.52 -14.32 20.10
N ARG A 271 -13.42 -15.05 20.03
CA ARG A 271 -12.95 -15.93 21.11
C ARG A 271 -12.83 -15.18 22.44
N LEU A 272 -12.22 -13.99 22.42
CA LEU A 272 -12.04 -13.19 23.63
C LEU A 272 -13.36 -12.61 24.14
N ALA A 273 -14.29 -12.17 23.24
CA ALA A 273 -15.60 -11.70 23.65
C ALA A 273 -16.39 -12.80 24.38
N ASP A 274 -16.38 -14.02 23.85
CA ASP A 274 -17.03 -15.18 24.47
C ASP A 274 -16.38 -15.55 25.81
N GLN A 275 -15.05 -15.56 25.88
CA GLN A 275 -14.28 -15.84 27.09
C GLN A 275 -14.57 -14.86 28.23
N TYR A 276 -14.67 -13.57 27.92
CA TYR A 276 -14.88 -12.52 28.95
C TYR A 276 -16.37 -12.20 29.18
N GLY A 277 -17.29 -12.77 28.38
CA GLY A 277 -18.72 -12.48 28.46
C GLY A 277 -19.06 -10.99 28.21
N ARG A 278 -18.20 -10.25 27.49
CA ARG A 278 -18.28 -8.82 27.24
C ARG A 278 -17.76 -8.47 25.86
N PRO A 279 -18.18 -7.34 25.26
CA PRO A 279 -17.56 -6.85 24.03
C PRO A 279 -16.05 -6.67 24.19
N VAL A 280 -15.29 -7.18 23.22
CA VAL A 280 -13.82 -7.04 23.17
C VAL A 280 -13.40 -6.47 21.82
N ARG A 281 -12.48 -5.51 21.86
CA ARG A 281 -11.77 -4.96 20.71
C ARG A 281 -10.34 -5.49 20.71
N VAL A 282 -9.96 -6.20 19.66
CA VAL A 282 -8.58 -6.63 19.40
C VAL A 282 -7.90 -5.58 18.54
N LEU A 283 -6.77 -5.05 19.01
CA LEU A 283 -6.02 -3.99 18.35
C LEU A 283 -4.55 -4.40 18.26
N TRP A 284 -4.05 -4.53 17.04
CA TRP A 284 -2.62 -4.69 16.81
C TRP A 284 -1.94 -3.32 16.71
N SER A 285 -0.74 -3.20 17.25
CA SER A 285 0.14 -2.07 16.97
C SER A 285 0.78 -2.23 15.59
N ARG A 286 1.44 -1.18 15.08
CA ARG A 286 2.22 -1.29 13.85
C ARG A 286 3.32 -2.34 13.97
N GLU A 287 3.95 -2.40 15.11
CA GLU A 287 5.00 -3.38 15.42
C GLU A 287 4.46 -4.83 15.42
N ASP A 288 3.23 -5.02 15.91
CA ASP A 288 2.55 -6.32 15.87
C ASP A 288 2.21 -6.73 14.43
N VAL A 289 1.71 -5.79 13.61
CA VAL A 289 1.45 -6.04 12.19
C VAL A 289 2.72 -6.50 11.47
N VAL A 290 3.86 -5.86 11.73
CA VAL A 290 5.13 -6.25 11.10
C VAL A 290 5.62 -7.61 11.60
N ARG A 291 5.47 -7.90 12.89
CA ARG A 291 5.97 -9.15 13.47
C ARG A 291 5.09 -10.36 13.17
N ARG A 292 3.78 -10.16 13.13
CA ARG A 292 2.78 -11.24 13.06
C ARG A 292 2.06 -11.30 11.71
N GLY A 293 1.94 -10.17 11.01
CA GLY A 293 1.26 -10.09 9.72
C GLY A 293 2.10 -10.67 8.58
N PRO A 294 1.43 -11.03 7.46
CA PRO A 294 2.10 -11.67 6.34
C PRO A 294 2.99 -10.70 5.56
N LYS A 295 4.03 -11.25 4.94
CA LYS A 295 4.94 -10.56 4.03
C LYS A 295 4.76 -11.08 2.61
N ARG A 296 5.15 -10.28 1.61
CA ARG A 296 5.34 -10.79 0.27
C ARG A 296 6.47 -11.82 0.29
N PRO A 297 6.24 -13.03 -0.25
CA PRO A 297 7.26 -14.08 -0.23
C PRO A 297 8.48 -13.68 -1.04
N PRO A 298 9.71 -13.87 -0.54
CA PRO A 298 10.91 -13.78 -1.34
C PRO A 298 10.91 -14.84 -2.43
N VAL A 299 11.44 -14.46 -3.60
CA VAL A 299 11.64 -15.39 -4.70
C VAL A 299 13.06 -15.30 -5.26
N ALA A 300 13.49 -16.35 -5.96
CA ALA A 300 14.69 -16.36 -6.77
C ALA A 300 14.40 -17.08 -8.08
N GLY A 301 14.56 -16.39 -9.20
CA GLY A 301 14.25 -16.95 -10.52
C GLY A 301 15.38 -16.78 -11.52
N GLY A 302 15.39 -17.65 -12.52
CA GLY A 302 16.24 -17.56 -13.68
C GLY A 302 15.49 -18.00 -14.92
N VAL A 303 15.65 -17.27 -16.01
CA VAL A 303 15.03 -17.57 -17.31
C VAL A 303 16.04 -17.43 -18.45
N ASP A 304 15.83 -18.21 -19.52
CA ASP A 304 16.52 -18.03 -20.79
C ASP A 304 15.94 -16.85 -21.58
N ALA A 305 16.56 -16.51 -22.71
CA ALA A 305 16.12 -15.43 -23.59
C ALA A 305 14.70 -15.63 -24.16
N GLY A 306 14.20 -16.87 -24.16
CA GLY A 306 12.83 -17.23 -24.55
C GLY A 306 11.80 -17.06 -23.44
N GLY A 307 12.22 -16.69 -22.22
CA GLY A 307 11.36 -16.54 -21.05
C GLY A 307 11.00 -17.85 -20.35
N SER A 308 11.69 -18.95 -20.69
CA SER A 308 11.52 -20.25 -20.01
C SER A 308 12.55 -20.41 -18.88
N GLY A 309 12.12 -20.99 -17.76
CA GLY A 309 13.01 -21.15 -16.62
C GLY A 309 12.33 -21.60 -15.34
N VAL A 310 12.92 -21.26 -14.21
CA VAL A 310 12.48 -21.68 -12.87
C VAL A 310 12.34 -20.47 -11.96
N LEU A 311 11.24 -20.42 -11.22
CA LEU A 311 11.01 -19.45 -10.14
C LEU A 311 10.88 -20.22 -8.82
N ARG A 312 11.88 -20.09 -7.96
CA ARG A 312 11.90 -20.61 -6.60
C ARG A 312 11.18 -19.62 -5.67
N VAL A 313 10.31 -20.14 -4.83
CA VAL A 313 9.43 -19.31 -3.97
C VAL A 313 9.58 -19.74 -2.53
N ALA A 314 9.87 -18.81 -1.63
CA ALA A 314 9.86 -19.07 -0.19
C ALA A 314 8.47 -19.47 0.29
N VAL A 315 8.34 -20.63 0.91
CA VAL A 315 7.11 -21.10 1.56
C VAL A 315 7.42 -21.44 3.02
N PRO A 316 6.50 -21.18 3.96
CA PRO A 316 6.72 -21.51 5.36
C PRO A 316 6.71 -23.04 5.54
N PRO A 317 7.51 -23.55 6.51
CA PRO A 317 7.63 -25.00 6.73
C PRO A 317 6.43 -25.61 7.46
N ASP A 318 5.45 -24.83 7.87
CA ASP A 318 4.27 -25.24 8.65
C ASP A 318 3.10 -25.74 7.80
N GLY A 319 3.25 -25.81 6.46
CA GLY A 319 2.22 -26.25 5.52
C GLY A 319 1.10 -25.23 5.25
N THR A 320 1.18 -24.02 5.80
CA THR A 320 0.14 -22.99 5.59
C THR A 320 0.02 -22.52 4.13
N ALA A 321 1.06 -22.74 3.32
CA ALA A 321 1.07 -22.42 1.89
C ALA A 321 0.34 -23.45 1.01
N ASP A 322 0.13 -24.68 1.48
CA ASP A 322 -0.32 -25.81 0.65
C ASP A 322 -1.69 -25.55 0.02
N ALA A 323 -2.61 -24.94 0.76
CA ALA A 323 -3.96 -24.66 0.27
C ALA A 323 -3.98 -23.60 -0.86
N ALA A 324 -3.08 -22.62 -0.85
CA ALA A 324 -3.03 -21.56 -1.83
C ALA A 324 -2.19 -21.93 -3.07
N TRP A 325 -1.33 -22.95 -2.96
CA TRP A 325 -0.35 -23.28 -3.99
C TRP A 325 -0.96 -23.63 -5.37
N PRO A 326 -2.07 -24.38 -5.48
CA PRO A 326 -2.71 -24.64 -6.78
C PRO A 326 -3.12 -23.36 -7.51
N ASP A 327 -3.67 -22.37 -6.80
CA ASP A 327 -4.10 -21.10 -7.37
C ASP A 327 -2.90 -20.25 -7.81
N VAL A 328 -1.82 -20.25 -7.02
CA VAL A 328 -0.55 -19.61 -7.38
C VAL A 328 0.02 -20.23 -8.67
N ALA A 329 0.05 -21.56 -8.75
CA ALA A 329 0.55 -22.26 -9.93
C ALA A 329 -0.29 -21.98 -11.17
N ALA A 330 -1.63 -21.95 -11.02
CA ALA A 330 -2.54 -21.61 -12.11
C ALA A 330 -2.35 -20.16 -12.59
N ALA A 331 -2.16 -19.21 -11.66
CA ALA A 331 -1.91 -17.82 -11.99
C ALA A 331 -0.60 -17.64 -12.76
N VAL A 332 0.48 -18.31 -12.32
CA VAL A 332 1.77 -18.27 -13.02
C VAL A 332 1.67 -18.92 -14.40
N ALA A 333 1.04 -20.08 -14.52
CA ALA A 333 0.84 -20.75 -15.81
C ALA A 333 0.06 -19.90 -16.82
N ALA A 334 -0.87 -19.07 -16.35
CA ALA A 334 -1.65 -18.17 -17.19
C ALA A 334 -0.82 -17.00 -17.76
N VAL A 335 0.20 -16.52 -17.04
CA VAL A 335 0.96 -15.31 -17.44
C VAL A 335 2.38 -15.61 -17.93
N ALA A 336 2.97 -16.71 -17.47
CA ALA A 336 4.33 -17.11 -17.78
C ALA A 336 4.43 -18.64 -17.92
N PRO A 337 3.80 -19.25 -18.97
CA PRO A 337 3.69 -20.71 -19.09
C PRO A 337 5.03 -21.43 -19.24
N GLY A 338 6.10 -20.70 -19.59
CA GLY A 338 7.48 -21.24 -19.66
C GLY A 338 8.18 -21.32 -18.31
N ILE A 339 7.60 -20.80 -17.23
CA ILE A 339 8.23 -20.79 -15.90
C ILE A 339 7.68 -21.91 -15.03
N THR A 340 8.59 -22.76 -14.54
CA THR A 340 8.30 -23.80 -13.55
C THR A 340 8.47 -23.23 -12.14
N LEU A 341 7.49 -23.48 -11.25
CA LEU A 341 7.57 -23.10 -9.83
C LEU A 341 8.28 -24.19 -9.00
N ASP A 342 9.20 -23.75 -8.14
CA ASP A 342 9.91 -24.59 -7.17
C ASP A 342 9.69 -24.03 -5.74
N PRO A 343 8.80 -24.61 -4.91
CA PRO A 343 8.59 -24.18 -3.55
C PRO A 343 9.80 -24.55 -2.68
N VAL A 344 10.34 -23.56 -1.96
CA VAL A 344 11.50 -23.71 -1.06
C VAL A 344 11.06 -23.47 0.37
N LEU A 345 11.17 -24.49 1.22
CA LEU A 345 10.89 -24.35 2.64
C LEU A 345 11.87 -23.36 3.27
N GLN A 346 11.36 -22.23 3.72
CA GLN A 346 12.16 -21.15 4.26
C GLN A 346 11.63 -20.72 5.63
N PRO A 347 12.36 -20.94 6.72
CA PRO A 347 12.04 -20.33 8.01
C PRO A 347 12.06 -18.80 7.90
N GLY A 348 11.04 -18.14 8.47
CA GLY A 348 10.94 -16.69 8.39
C GLY A 348 9.58 -16.17 8.85
N PRO A 349 9.30 -14.88 8.63
CA PRO A 349 7.98 -14.32 8.92
C PRO A 349 6.92 -14.97 8.03
N ALA A 350 5.67 -14.96 8.49
CA ALA A 350 4.54 -15.43 7.72
C ALA A 350 4.51 -14.76 6.33
N VAL A 351 4.16 -15.52 5.29
CA VAL A 351 3.96 -15.02 3.93
C VAL A 351 2.51 -15.23 3.49
N ALA A 352 2.02 -14.39 2.55
CA ALA A 352 0.71 -14.59 1.93
C ALA A 352 0.80 -14.42 0.42
N PHE A 353 0.15 -15.33 -0.27
CA PHE A 353 0.02 -15.32 -1.73
C PHE A 353 -1.15 -14.46 -2.22
N ASP A 354 -2.07 -14.07 -1.30
CA ASP A 354 -3.15 -13.11 -1.57
C ASP A 354 -2.65 -11.66 -1.71
N LEU A 355 -1.40 -11.37 -1.31
CA LEU A 355 -0.80 -10.06 -1.54
C LEU A 355 -0.74 -9.77 -3.02
N ARG A 356 -1.10 -8.54 -3.40
CA ARG A 356 -1.21 -8.06 -4.78
C ARG A 356 -0.16 -8.68 -5.71
N GLY A 357 -0.60 -9.58 -6.57
CA GLY A 357 0.24 -10.19 -7.60
C GLY A 357 1.40 -11.06 -7.10
N ALA A 358 1.39 -11.52 -5.82
CA ALA A 358 2.50 -12.32 -5.29
C ALA A 358 2.76 -13.55 -6.16
N VAL A 359 4.03 -13.78 -6.47
CA VAL A 359 4.58 -14.84 -7.31
C VAL A 359 4.29 -14.70 -8.81
N TRP A 360 3.02 -14.48 -9.22
CA TRP A 360 2.73 -14.40 -10.65
C TRP A 360 3.30 -13.11 -11.28
N VAL A 361 3.43 -12.01 -10.53
CA VAL A 361 4.06 -10.79 -11.05
C VAL A 361 5.55 -11.00 -11.27
N GLU A 362 6.25 -11.63 -10.35
CA GLU A 362 7.67 -11.95 -10.49
C GLU A 362 7.91 -12.84 -11.72
N ALA A 363 7.06 -13.86 -11.92
CA ALA A 363 7.11 -14.71 -13.09
C ALA A 363 6.85 -13.95 -14.40
N ALA A 364 5.79 -13.13 -14.43
CA ALA A 364 5.44 -12.33 -15.60
C ALA A 364 6.53 -11.31 -15.94
N VAL A 365 7.12 -10.65 -14.93
CA VAL A 365 8.21 -9.69 -15.10
C VAL A 365 9.47 -10.36 -15.64
N LEU A 366 9.87 -11.52 -15.09
CA LEU A 366 11.00 -12.29 -15.60
C LEU A 366 10.78 -12.68 -17.06
N ALA A 367 9.63 -13.25 -17.41
CA ALA A 367 9.32 -13.67 -18.77
C ALA A 367 9.27 -12.49 -19.76
N ALA A 368 8.63 -11.38 -19.37
CA ALA A 368 8.53 -10.18 -20.21
C ALA A 368 9.89 -9.51 -20.44
N CYS A 369 10.72 -9.41 -19.41
CA CYS A 369 12.03 -8.77 -19.50
C CYS A 369 13.07 -9.65 -20.20
N ALA A 370 12.95 -10.97 -20.18
CA ALA A 370 13.88 -11.89 -20.84
C ALA A 370 14.04 -11.60 -22.34
N SER A 371 12.91 -11.39 -23.04
CA SER A 371 12.92 -11.07 -24.47
C SER A 371 13.49 -9.67 -24.78
N LEU A 372 13.55 -8.78 -23.79
CA LEU A 372 14.07 -7.42 -23.90
C LEU A 372 15.53 -7.29 -23.44
N ALA A 373 16.01 -8.24 -22.66
CA ALA A 373 17.40 -8.32 -22.18
C ALA A 373 18.41 -8.67 -23.28
N GLY A 374 17.94 -9.19 -24.42
CA GLY A 374 18.76 -9.58 -25.56
C GLY A 374 19.61 -8.42 -26.07
N THR A 375 20.91 -8.63 -26.07
CA THR A 375 21.95 -7.71 -26.49
C THR A 375 21.89 -7.38 -27.97
N GLY A 376 21.18 -6.32 -28.33
CA GLY A 376 21.48 -5.60 -29.56
C GLY A 376 22.80 -4.81 -29.40
N PRO A 377 23.46 -4.39 -30.48
CA PRO A 377 24.75 -3.68 -30.44
C PRO A 377 24.74 -2.32 -29.73
N GLY A 378 23.75 -2.01 -28.89
CA GLY A 378 23.57 -0.75 -28.17
C GLY A 378 23.34 -0.85 -26.65
N GLY A 379 23.48 -2.01 -26.03
CA GLY A 379 23.18 -2.19 -24.60
C GLY A 379 21.66 -2.34 -24.31
N PRO A 380 21.26 -2.51 -23.04
CA PRO A 380 19.86 -2.69 -22.68
C PRO A 380 19.02 -1.47 -23.10
N ARG A 381 17.92 -1.73 -23.79
CA ARG A 381 16.98 -0.68 -24.25
C ARG A 381 16.09 -0.27 -23.07
N THR A 382 16.56 0.62 -22.22
CA THR A 382 16.00 0.92 -20.90
C THR A 382 14.64 1.63 -20.88
N ASN A 383 14.14 2.15 -22.01
CA ASN A 383 12.91 2.94 -22.07
C ASN A 383 11.85 2.31 -22.98
N LEU A 384 11.88 0.99 -23.15
CA LEU A 384 10.85 0.30 -23.93
C LEU A 384 9.56 0.13 -23.11
N PRO A 385 8.40 0.18 -23.76
CA PRO A 385 7.16 -0.21 -23.14
C PRO A 385 7.16 -1.71 -22.85
N VAL A 386 6.62 -2.08 -21.70
CA VAL A 386 6.41 -3.48 -21.31
C VAL A 386 4.93 -3.72 -21.09
N ALA A 387 4.38 -4.71 -21.77
CA ALA A 387 2.97 -5.07 -21.67
C ALA A 387 2.80 -6.39 -20.90
N ILE A 388 1.86 -6.41 -19.94
CA ILE A 388 1.53 -7.60 -19.17
C ILE A 388 0.01 -7.74 -19.08
N ARG A 389 -0.46 -8.99 -19.20
CA ARG A 389 -1.85 -9.37 -18.92
C ARG A 389 -1.88 -10.13 -17.59
N ALA A 390 -2.69 -9.65 -16.65
CA ALA A 390 -2.90 -10.29 -15.37
C ALA A 390 -3.75 -11.58 -15.51
N PRO A 391 -3.66 -12.55 -14.59
CA PRO A 391 -4.46 -13.78 -14.63
C PRO A 391 -5.97 -13.52 -14.67
N GLY A 392 -6.43 -12.44 -14.01
CA GLY A 392 -7.83 -11.99 -14.04
C GLY A 392 -8.30 -11.33 -15.33
N GLY A 393 -7.44 -11.20 -16.36
CA GLY A 393 -7.77 -10.69 -17.69
C GLY A 393 -7.43 -9.22 -17.93
N GLY A 394 -7.19 -8.41 -16.90
CA GLY A 394 -6.72 -7.03 -17.05
C GLY A 394 -5.41 -6.98 -17.83
N TRP A 395 -5.26 -5.98 -18.69
CA TRP A 395 -4.04 -5.76 -19.46
C TRP A 395 -3.50 -4.36 -19.21
N ALA A 396 -2.18 -4.24 -19.14
CA ALA A 396 -1.53 -2.95 -19.07
C ALA A 396 -0.20 -2.95 -19.81
N GLU A 397 0.15 -1.77 -20.32
CA GLU A 397 1.48 -1.45 -20.85
C GLU A 397 2.03 -0.27 -20.04
N ALA A 398 3.29 -0.33 -19.66
CA ALA A 398 3.96 0.72 -18.93
C ALA A 398 5.34 1.02 -19.51
N ARG A 399 5.76 2.28 -19.39
CA ARG A 399 7.08 2.75 -19.82
C ARG A 399 7.62 3.77 -18.82
N CYS A 400 8.89 3.61 -18.43
CA CYS A 400 9.64 4.68 -17.77
C CYS A 400 10.19 5.63 -18.84
N CYS A 401 9.77 6.88 -18.82
CA CYS A 401 10.19 7.89 -19.79
C CYS A 401 11.57 8.50 -19.45
N PRO A 402 12.32 9.04 -20.43
CA PRO A 402 13.61 9.66 -20.19
C PRO A 402 13.59 10.87 -19.23
N ASP A 403 12.46 11.57 -19.13
CA ASP A 403 12.24 12.68 -18.19
C ASP A 403 11.89 12.22 -16.77
N GLY A 404 11.86 10.90 -16.54
CA GLY A 404 11.53 10.29 -15.26
C GLY A 404 10.04 10.05 -15.03
N SER A 405 9.15 10.52 -15.91
CA SER A 405 7.71 10.23 -15.83
C SER A 405 7.40 8.77 -16.17
N ILE A 406 6.20 8.33 -15.82
CA ILE A 406 5.72 6.98 -16.11
C ILE A 406 4.46 7.07 -16.97
N ASP A 407 4.50 6.47 -18.15
CA ASP A 407 3.33 6.29 -19.00
C ASP A 407 2.71 4.91 -18.74
N VAL A 408 1.40 4.88 -18.54
CA VAL A 408 0.61 3.67 -18.31
C VAL A 408 -0.58 3.67 -19.26
N THR A 409 -0.79 2.56 -19.96
CA THR A 409 -2.03 2.29 -20.70
C THR A 409 -2.68 1.06 -20.08
N VAL A 410 -3.98 1.10 -19.78
CA VAL A 410 -4.70 0.01 -19.11
C VAL A 410 -6.00 -0.34 -19.84
N GLU A 411 -6.29 -1.64 -19.94
CA GLU A 411 -7.57 -2.20 -20.38
C GLU A 411 -8.15 -3.07 -19.26
N ALA A 412 -9.32 -2.71 -18.75
CA ALA A 412 -9.97 -3.35 -17.61
C ALA A 412 -11.46 -3.67 -17.88
N GLY A 413 -11.82 -3.87 -19.16
CA GLY A 413 -13.20 -4.04 -19.57
C GLY A 413 -14.03 -2.75 -19.39
N PRO A 414 -15.35 -2.84 -19.17
CA PRO A 414 -16.18 -1.67 -18.87
C PRO A 414 -15.62 -0.88 -17.70
N VAL A 415 -15.41 0.41 -17.91
CA VAL A 415 -14.63 1.25 -16.96
C VAL A 415 -15.32 1.40 -15.61
N LEU A 416 -16.66 1.37 -15.56
CA LEU A 416 -17.54 1.67 -14.42
C LEU A 416 -17.35 3.09 -13.88
N ASP A 417 -16.13 3.43 -13.44
CA ASP A 417 -15.73 4.76 -12.98
C ASP A 417 -14.25 5.01 -13.32
N GLU A 418 -14.01 6.01 -14.14
CA GLU A 418 -12.68 6.35 -14.65
C GLU A 418 -11.77 6.94 -13.58
N ILE A 419 -12.33 7.75 -12.68
CA ILE A 419 -11.57 8.41 -11.61
C ILE A 419 -11.02 7.35 -10.64
N VAL A 420 -11.83 6.37 -10.27
CA VAL A 420 -11.38 5.26 -9.41
C VAL A 420 -10.34 4.41 -10.12
N LEU A 421 -10.58 3.99 -11.35
CA LEU A 421 -9.62 3.18 -12.09
C LEU A 421 -8.27 3.90 -12.22
N ARG A 422 -8.29 5.18 -12.62
CA ARG A 422 -7.08 6.01 -12.70
C ARG A 422 -6.35 6.08 -11.35
N SER A 423 -7.07 6.34 -10.27
CA SER A 423 -6.50 6.41 -8.92
C SER A 423 -5.81 5.11 -8.51
N TYR A 424 -6.43 3.96 -8.79
CA TYR A 424 -5.84 2.66 -8.49
C TYR A 424 -4.63 2.34 -9.38
N CYS A 425 -4.63 2.77 -10.64
CA CYS A 425 -3.47 2.64 -11.53
C CYS A 425 -2.27 3.46 -11.03
N ILE A 426 -2.49 4.71 -10.59
CA ILE A 426 -1.44 5.54 -9.98
C ILE A 426 -0.94 4.92 -8.68
N GLY A 427 -1.84 4.40 -7.84
CA GLY A 427 -1.49 3.67 -6.63
C GLY A 427 -0.70 2.40 -6.90
N ALA A 428 -1.05 1.64 -7.94
CA ALA A 428 -0.32 0.47 -8.38
C ALA A 428 1.09 0.83 -8.88
N THR A 429 1.22 1.93 -9.63
CA THR A 429 2.51 2.47 -10.07
C THR A 429 3.39 2.82 -8.87
N HIS A 430 2.87 3.51 -7.87
CA HIS A 430 3.59 3.83 -6.64
C HIS A 430 4.10 2.57 -5.92
N GLN A 431 3.24 1.56 -5.78
CA GLN A 431 3.61 0.30 -5.13
C GLN A 431 4.66 -0.47 -5.92
N ALA A 432 4.55 -0.52 -7.25
CA ALA A 432 5.50 -1.21 -8.12
C ALA A 432 6.88 -0.54 -8.09
N LEU A 433 6.94 0.78 -8.22
CA LEU A 433 8.19 1.54 -8.12
C LEU A 433 8.86 1.36 -6.74
N GLY A 434 8.07 1.43 -5.66
CA GLY A 434 8.55 1.19 -4.31
C GLY A 434 9.14 -0.21 -4.18
N TRP A 435 8.43 -1.22 -4.63
CA TRP A 435 8.85 -2.61 -4.55
C TRP A 435 10.14 -2.89 -5.33
N VAL A 436 10.22 -2.41 -6.57
CA VAL A 436 11.44 -2.61 -7.39
C VAL A 436 12.63 -1.82 -6.85
N ARG A 437 12.43 -0.60 -6.32
CA ARG A 437 13.52 0.34 -6.06
C ARG A 437 13.92 0.52 -4.61
N SER A 438 12.99 0.37 -3.66
CA SER A 438 13.25 0.81 -2.29
C SER A 438 12.67 -0.06 -1.17
N GLU A 439 11.63 -0.84 -1.43
CA GLU A 439 10.92 -1.55 -0.37
C GLU A 439 11.58 -2.88 -0.01
N GLY A 440 11.65 -3.14 1.28
CA GLY A 440 12.15 -4.37 1.87
C GLY A 440 12.29 -4.22 3.38
N ILE A 441 12.22 -5.32 4.10
CA ILE A 441 12.45 -5.34 5.54
C ILE A 441 13.61 -6.24 5.90
N ALA A 442 14.38 -5.83 6.90
CA ALA A 442 15.43 -6.68 7.45
C ALA A 442 14.80 -7.76 8.34
N VAL A 443 15.15 -8.99 8.04
CA VAL A 443 14.82 -10.19 8.81
C VAL A 443 16.14 -10.77 9.27
N ASP A 444 16.24 -11.23 10.52
CA ASP A 444 17.47 -11.86 10.99
C ASP A 444 17.56 -13.34 10.62
N ALA A 445 18.66 -13.99 10.98
CA ALA A 445 18.88 -15.41 10.69
C ALA A 445 17.88 -16.34 11.39
N GLY A 446 17.19 -15.87 12.45
CA GLY A 446 16.11 -16.59 13.12
C GLY A 446 14.74 -16.39 12.49
N GLY A 447 14.64 -15.58 11.44
CA GLY A 447 13.37 -15.29 10.77
C GLY A 447 12.57 -14.13 11.39
N GLU A 448 13.13 -13.40 12.37
CA GLU A 448 12.42 -12.31 13.03
C GLU A 448 12.59 -10.97 12.28
N PRO A 449 11.49 -10.25 11.98
CA PRO A 449 11.57 -8.89 11.43
C PRO A 449 12.27 -7.93 12.41
N ARG A 450 13.23 -7.16 11.90
CA ARG A 450 14.02 -6.21 12.68
C ARG A 450 13.71 -4.75 12.37
N ASP A 451 13.12 -4.47 11.21
CA ASP A 451 12.60 -3.16 10.87
C ASP A 451 11.14 -3.06 11.30
N LEU A 452 10.86 -2.32 12.37
CA LEU A 452 9.52 -2.19 12.96
C LEU A 452 8.92 -0.79 12.81
N THR A 453 9.50 0.06 11.96
CA THR A 453 9.00 1.41 11.69
C THR A 453 8.61 1.57 10.22
N LEU A 454 7.54 2.32 9.95
CA LEU A 454 7.07 2.56 8.57
C LEU A 454 8.15 3.14 7.65
N ARG A 455 9.03 3.98 8.19
CA ARG A 455 10.12 4.59 7.39
C ARG A 455 11.16 3.58 6.93
N SER A 456 11.38 2.51 7.71
CA SER A 456 12.36 1.50 7.35
C SER A 456 11.88 0.56 6.24
N PHE A 457 10.58 0.55 5.91
CA PHE A 457 10.04 -0.28 4.83
C PHE A 457 10.44 0.21 3.44
N GLY A 458 10.82 1.48 3.28
CA GLY A 458 11.24 2.04 2.01
C GLY A 458 10.10 2.51 1.11
N ILE A 459 8.90 2.75 1.66
CA ILE A 459 7.74 3.26 0.92
C ILE A 459 8.07 4.63 0.35
N LEU A 460 7.77 4.86 -0.93
CA LEU A 460 8.01 6.13 -1.59
C LEU A 460 7.19 7.27 -0.96
N ALA A 461 7.88 8.34 -0.60
CA ALA A 461 7.25 9.57 -0.13
C ALA A 461 6.62 10.34 -1.32
N ALA A 462 5.67 11.25 -1.03
CA ALA A 462 5.03 12.08 -2.05
C ALA A 462 6.03 12.74 -3.00
N ARG A 463 7.09 13.36 -2.47
CA ARG A 463 8.14 14.01 -3.27
C ARG A 463 8.98 13.08 -4.14
N ALA A 464 8.96 11.78 -3.88
CA ALA A 464 9.73 10.78 -4.64
C ALA A 464 8.87 10.10 -5.71
N MET A 465 7.59 10.41 -5.76
CA MET A 465 6.69 9.86 -6.79
C MET A 465 6.85 10.66 -8.08
N PRO A 466 7.21 10.00 -9.20
CA PRO A 466 7.26 10.66 -10.49
C PRO A 466 5.85 10.97 -11.00
N PRO A 467 5.69 11.90 -11.95
CA PRO A 467 4.44 12.11 -12.66
C PRO A 467 4.01 10.83 -13.39
N VAL A 468 2.72 10.49 -13.31
CA VAL A 468 2.14 9.31 -13.96
C VAL A 468 1.03 9.73 -14.91
N THR A 469 1.16 9.36 -16.17
CA THR A 469 0.09 9.49 -17.15
C THR A 469 -0.63 8.16 -17.28
N VAL A 470 -1.95 8.15 -17.06
CA VAL A 470 -2.77 6.95 -17.20
C VAL A 470 -3.72 7.13 -18.37
N ARG A 471 -3.60 6.25 -19.36
CA ARG A 471 -4.52 6.14 -20.49
C ARG A 471 -5.38 4.90 -20.30
N ILE A 472 -6.68 5.09 -20.17
CA ILE A 472 -7.65 4.01 -20.03
C ILE A 472 -8.22 3.70 -21.42
N LEU A 473 -8.10 2.43 -21.84
CA LEU A 473 -8.70 1.97 -23.09
C LEU A 473 -10.16 1.57 -22.87
N PRO A 474 -11.05 1.85 -23.81
CA PRO A 474 -12.42 1.38 -23.74
C PRO A 474 -12.45 -0.14 -23.85
N GLY A 475 -13.14 -0.79 -22.92
CA GLY A 475 -13.36 -2.23 -23.00
C GLY A 475 -14.30 -2.61 -24.15
N ALA A 476 -14.19 -3.85 -24.63
CA ALA A 476 -15.14 -4.36 -25.63
C ALA A 476 -16.56 -4.38 -25.04
N PRO A 477 -17.61 -4.06 -25.84
CA PRO A 477 -18.98 -3.90 -25.34
C PRO A 477 -19.55 -5.10 -24.57
N ALA A 478 -19.10 -6.32 -24.87
CA ALA A 478 -19.54 -7.57 -24.24
C ALA A 478 -18.58 -8.09 -23.16
N SER A 479 -17.51 -7.35 -22.82
CA SER A 479 -16.56 -7.78 -21.80
C SER A 479 -17.10 -7.51 -20.39
N ARG A 480 -16.55 -8.24 -19.41
CA ARG A 480 -16.82 -7.97 -17.99
C ARG A 480 -15.78 -7.00 -17.44
N PRO A 481 -16.15 -6.13 -16.48
CA PRO A 481 -15.15 -5.35 -15.77
C PRO A 481 -14.24 -6.28 -14.96
N VAL A 482 -12.94 -6.03 -15.04
CA VAL A 482 -11.90 -6.81 -14.33
C VAL A 482 -10.95 -5.87 -13.61
N ASN A 483 -10.16 -6.39 -12.67
CA ASN A 483 -9.09 -5.63 -12.04
C ASN A 483 -8.05 -5.21 -13.09
N GLY A 484 -7.82 -3.91 -13.22
CA GLY A 484 -6.83 -3.35 -14.13
C GLY A 484 -5.52 -3.01 -13.43
N SER A 485 -5.60 -2.61 -12.17
CA SER A 485 -4.44 -2.10 -11.44
C SER A 485 -3.38 -3.16 -11.11
N ASP A 486 -3.74 -4.45 -11.09
CA ASP A 486 -2.76 -5.53 -10.90
C ASP A 486 -1.91 -5.75 -12.16
N ALA A 487 -2.51 -5.59 -13.35
CA ALA A 487 -1.74 -5.58 -14.61
C ALA A 487 -0.81 -4.36 -14.68
N VAL A 488 -1.29 -3.19 -14.23
CA VAL A 488 -0.45 -1.97 -14.12
C VAL A 488 0.70 -2.20 -13.14
N PHE A 489 0.45 -2.79 -11.98
CA PHE A 489 1.50 -3.11 -11.01
C PHE A 489 2.60 -3.97 -11.63
N ALA A 490 2.23 -5.01 -12.37
CA ALA A 490 3.18 -5.90 -13.04
C ALA A 490 3.94 -5.20 -14.19
N ALA A 491 3.23 -4.47 -15.06
CA ALA A 491 3.84 -3.77 -16.19
C ALA A 491 4.82 -2.68 -15.74
N VAL A 492 4.44 -1.90 -14.70
CA VAL A 492 5.33 -0.87 -14.13
C VAL A 492 6.53 -1.50 -13.43
N ALA A 493 6.36 -2.62 -12.71
CA ALA A 493 7.50 -3.32 -12.10
C ALA A 493 8.52 -3.77 -13.16
N ALA A 494 8.04 -4.33 -14.28
CA ALA A 494 8.89 -4.72 -15.40
C ALA A 494 9.59 -3.51 -16.06
N ALA A 495 8.84 -2.44 -16.34
CA ALA A 495 9.38 -1.23 -16.95
C ALA A 495 10.41 -0.54 -16.04
N ALA A 496 10.16 -0.51 -14.73
CA ALA A 496 11.10 0.05 -13.75
C ALA A 496 12.38 -0.79 -13.65
N TRP A 497 12.25 -2.11 -13.61
CA TRP A 497 13.41 -3.00 -13.57
C TRP A 497 14.25 -2.91 -14.86
N LEU A 498 13.60 -2.82 -16.02
CA LEU A 498 14.26 -2.59 -17.30
C LEU A 498 15.01 -1.24 -17.31
N ALA A 499 14.37 -0.17 -16.83
CA ALA A 499 14.98 1.16 -16.71
C ALA A 499 16.17 1.17 -15.75
N ASP A 500 16.15 0.37 -14.70
CA ASP A 500 17.22 0.22 -13.72
C ASP A 500 18.33 -0.75 -14.19
N GLY A 501 18.29 -1.23 -15.45
CA GLY A 501 19.33 -2.07 -16.07
C GLY A 501 19.26 -3.54 -15.68
N LEU A 502 18.10 -4.04 -15.28
CA LEU A 502 17.87 -5.46 -14.95
C LEU A 502 18.80 -6.00 -13.86
N VAL A 503 19.02 -5.19 -12.83
CA VAL A 503 19.84 -5.59 -11.66
C VAL A 503 19.26 -6.84 -11.01
N GLY A 504 20.07 -7.86 -10.79
CA GLY A 504 19.66 -9.21 -10.39
C GLY A 504 19.08 -9.36 -8.98
N ALA A 505 18.79 -8.24 -8.28
CA ALA A 505 18.16 -8.24 -6.96
C ALA A 505 17.28 -7.01 -6.74
N TRP A 506 16.11 -7.19 -6.13
CA TRP A 506 15.26 -6.12 -5.66
C TRP A 506 15.30 -6.00 -4.13
N PRO A 507 15.26 -4.76 -3.59
CA PRO A 507 15.18 -3.47 -4.29
C PRO A 507 16.50 -3.05 -4.94
N THR A 508 16.44 -2.45 -6.13
CA THR A 508 17.60 -2.04 -6.94
C THR A 508 18.36 -0.86 -6.32
N GLY A 509 17.67 0.04 -5.62
CA GLY A 509 18.25 1.26 -5.03
C GLY A 509 18.85 1.09 -3.64
N ARG A 510 18.79 -0.11 -3.01
CA ARG A 510 19.28 -0.36 -1.64
C ARG A 510 20.56 -1.18 -1.53
N SER A 511 21.25 -1.41 -2.62
CA SER A 511 22.53 -2.13 -2.58
C SER A 511 23.60 -1.27 -1.88
N GLY A 512 23.62 -1.26 -0.56
CA GLY A 512 24.73 -0.80 0.27
C GLY A 512 24.51 0.37 1.22
N ASP A 513 23.53 1.23 1.04
CA ASP A 513 23.34 2.39 1.94
C ASP A 513 21.87 2.55 2.36
N ARG A 514 21.60 2.37 3.66
CA ARG A 514 20.28 2.59 4.27
C ARG A 514 20.00 4.06 4.58
N GLY A 515 20.54 4.96 3.83
CA GLY A 515 20.37 6.38 4.00
C GLY A 515 20.02 7.07 2.70
N LEU A 516 18.78 7.47 2.57
CA LEU A 516 18.27 8.36 1.51
C LEU A 516 18.08 7.68 0.15
N VAL A 517 16.83 7.51 -0.25
CA VAL A 517 16.48 7.38 -1.66
C VAL A 517 17.17 8.55 -2.38
N PRO A 518 18.03 8.33 -3.37
CA PRO A 518 18.56 9.43 -4.17
C PRO A 518 17.36 10.19 -4.75
N GLY A 519 17.31 11.48 -4.51
CA GLY A 519 16.39 12.34 -5.24
C GLY A 519 16.63 12.18 -6.74
N PRO A 520 15.64 12.51 -7.60
CA PRO A 520 15.85 12.52 -9.03
C PRO A 520 17.14 13.30 -9.36
N PRO A 521 17.90 12.86 -10.37
CA PRO A 521 19.12 13.57 -10.76
C PRO A 521 18.77 15.05 -11.00
N PRO A 522 19.65 15.97 -10.63
CA PRO A 522 19.41 17.39 -10.88
C PRO A 522 19.18 17.57 -12.37
N VAL A 523 18.04 18.18 -12.71
CA VAL A 523 17.77 18.65 -14.06
C VAL A 523 18.83 19.72 -14.33
N GLY A 524 19.78 19.41 -15.23
CA GLY A 524 20.81 20.32 -15.69
C GLY A 524 20.23 21.40 -16.60
#